data_1aee04cd0584d1fb9f0056bac5b70c7b
#
_entry.id   1aee04cd0584d1fb9f0056bac5b70c7b
#
_cell.length_a   1.000
_cell.length_b   1.000
_cell.length_c   1.000
_cell.angle_alpha   90.00
_cell.angle_beta   90.00
_cell.angle_gamma   90.00
#
_symmetry.space_group_name_H-M   'P 1'
#
loop_
_entity.id
_entity.type
_entity.pdbx_description
1 polymer ?
#
loop_
_entity_poly.entity_id
_entity_poly.type
_entity_poly.pdbx_seq_one_letter_code
_entity_poly.pdbx_strand_id
1 'polypeptide(L)'
;MKTKTHRTPTRSDRSIVQLVAHCACILAIVSITSRGVLEAADDQKQSELEASYFSPPIQVTQGLTKAGEGYFSPDSTRICYQGVPQGYPFYQIFTQPFDMQSPQPTSAQRISPGRGRTTCSYFSPDNQKLLFASSHLDPNMQQTEDAAINQAKEDAQSGRRRRYQWDFDPYSDIFAFDFDSKSLTRLTNAPGYDAECSFSADGKTIVFVSDRDGDPDIFLMNADGSGVRQLTNVPGYDGGPFFSPNGKWITFRSDRIEKDMLHIHVMRSDGEGDQALTDGKSVQWAPFWHPTKPWMIWTGADHSDPEKRPNYDLYLMRYSVDGDNFIPGPTIRMTDHPGADVLPVFSPDGNHLMWTASRSSDRVSQLWFSTINLDALELSLNRAAALSLPQQQ
;
A
#
# COMPACT_ATOMS: atom_id res chain seq x y z
N MET A 1 29.17 30.98 49.65
CA MET A 1 28.32 32.07 49.14
C MET A 1 29.02 32.65 47.90
N LYS A 2 28.58 32.24 46.73
CA LYS A 2 28.88 32.91 45.45
C LYS A 2 27.69 32.63 44.51
N THR A 3 26.88 33.64 44.34
CA THR A 3 25.78 33.76 43.42
C THR A 3 26.29 33.80 41.99
N LYS A 4 25.76 32.94 41.12
CA LYS A 4 25.92 33.02 39.67
C LYS A 4 24.66 33.55 39.05
N THR A 5 24.75 34.71 38.46
CA THR A 5 23.78 35.41 37.67
C THR A 5 23.67 34.82 36.26
N HIS A 6 22.42 34.51 35.83
CA HIS A 6 22.09 34.18 34.43
C HIS A 6 22.10 35.44 33.56
N ARG A 7 22.80 35.37 32.42
CA ARG A 7 22.69 36.36 31.34
C ARG A 7 21.94 35.71 30.17
N THR A 8 20.86 36.35 29.80
CA THR A 8 20.18 36.20 28.54
C THR A 8 20.93 36.93 27.41
N PRO A 9 21.00 36.41 26.18
CA PRO A 9 21.49 37.18 25.05
C PRO A 9 20.34 37.84 24.29
N THR A 10 20.54 39.10 24.01
CA THR A 10 19.75 40.04 23.27
C THR A 10 19.76 39.79 21.76
N ARG A 11 18.62 40.06 21.16
CA ARG A 11 18.34 40.28 19.75
C ARG A 11 19.35 41.24 19.10
N SER A 12 19.83 40.94 17.91
CA SER A 12 20.37 41.97 16.99
C SER A 12 19.78 41.81 15.60
N ASP A 13 19.10 42.87 15.20
CA ASP A 13 18.61 43.21 13.90
C ASP A 13 19.68 43.14 12.80
N ARG A 14 19.30 42.75 11.61
CA ARG A 14 19.73 43.41 10.37
C ARG A 14 18.66 43.31 9.30
N SER A 15 18.07 44.47 9.07
CA SER A 15 17.23 44.87 7.93
C SER A 15 18.10 45.19 6.73
N ILE A 16 17.40 45.40 5.58
CA ILE A 16 17.77 46.15 4.36
C ILE A 16 18.43 45.25 3.29
N VAL A 17 17.74 44.99 2.15
CA VAL A 17 17.57 45.96 1.05
C VAL A 17 16.32 45.64 0.22
N GLN A 18 15.39 46.55 0.18
CA GLN A 18 14.42 46.74 -0.94
C GLN A 18 15.13 47.41 -2.11
N LEU A 19 14.91 46.91 -3.32
CA LEU A 19 15.03 47.73 -4.49
C LEU A 19 13.84 47.53 -5.45
N VAL A 20 13.18 48.59 -5.69
CA VAL A 20 12.02 48.81 -6.53
C VAL A 20 12.45 48.82 -8.01
N ALA A 21 11.68 48.16 -8.87
CA ALA A 21 11.56 48.61 -10.28
C ALA A 21 10.13 48.35 -10.77
N HIS A 22 9.43 49.42 -11.04
CA HIS A 22 8.13 49.53 -11.67
C HIS A 22 8.24 49.54 -13.21
N CYS A 23 7.14 49.18 -13.83
CA CYS A 23 6.69 49.41 -15.21
C CYS A 23 7.19 48.46 -16.30
N ALA A 24 6.30 47.54 -16.68
CA ALA A 24 5.71 47.57 -18.04
C ALA A 24 4.51 46.60 -18.06
N CYS A 25 3.31 47.16 -17.90
CA CYS A 25 2.06 46.51 -18.36
C CYS A 25 1.98 46.67 -19.89
N ILE A 26 1.37 45.63 -20.52
CA ILE A 26 0.59 45.60 -21.76
C ILE A 26 1.16 44.56 -22.75
N LEU A 27 0.26 43.63 -23.12
CA LEU A 27 0.30 42.63 -24.21
C LEU A 27 1.05 41.31 -23.98
N ALA A 28 0.37 40.37 -23.28
CA ALA A 28 0.46 38.95 -23.57
C ALA A 28 -0.75 38.21 -22.99
N ILE A 29 -1.95 38.57 -23.40
CA ILE A 29 -3.14 37.71 -23.32
C ILE A 29 -3.22 37.02 -24.67
N VAL A 30 -3.01 35.77 -24.74
CA VAL A 30 -3.16 34.71 -25.74
C VAL A 30 -1.86 33.90 -25.84
N SER A 31 -1.55 33.06 -24.85
CA SER A 31 -0.63 31.90 -24.95
C SER A 31 -0.68 30.95 -23.73
N ILE A 32 -1.62 31.12 -22.79
CA ILE A 32 -1.65 30.27 -21.54
C ILE A 32 -2.64 29.10 -21.64
N THR A 33 -3.47 29.03 -22.69
CA THR A 33 -4.50 27.99 -22.80
C THR A 33 -4.07 26.75 -23.58
N SER A 34 -2.96 26.77 -24.31
CA SER A 34 -2.54 25.62 -25.12
C SER A 34 -1.51 24.71 -24.41
N ARG A 35 -0.70 25.25 -23.49
CA ARG A 35 0.27 24.43 -22.77
C ARG A 35 -0.36 23.60 -21.64
N GLY A 36 -1.29 24.15 -20.88
CA GLY A 36 -1.97 23.42 -19.80
C GLY A 36 -2.89 22.29 -20.28
N VAL A 37 -3.45 22.43 -21.50
CA VAL A 37 -4.28 21.37 -22.13
C VAL A 37 -3.40 20.27 -22.76
N LEU A 38 -2.21 20.62 -23.25
CA LEU A 38 -1.25 19.64 -23.78
C LEU A 38 -0.58 18.84 -22.65
N GLU A 39 -0.23 19.46 -21.52
CA GLU A 39 0.31 18.74 -20.34
C GLU A 39 -0.75 17.83 -19.70
N ALA A 40 -2.02 18.25 -19.63
CA ALA A 40 -3.11 17.42 -19.10
C ALA A 40 -3.50 16.26 -20.04
N ALA A 41 -3.26 16.40 -21.35
CA ALA A 41 -3.51 15.33 -22.33
C ALA A 41 -2.34 14.33 -22.38
N ASP A 42 -1.11 14.76 -22.06
CA ASP A 42 0.07 13.87 -22.01
C ASP A 42 0.09 13.03 -20.72
N ASP A 43 -0.46 13.53 -19.61
CA ASP A 43 -0.59 12.78 -18.33
C ASP A 43 -1.56 11.58 -18.41
N GLN A 44 -2.38 11.47 -19.45
CA GLN A 44 -3.29 10.35 -19.66
C GLN A 44 -2.78 9.32 -20.68
N LYS A 45 -1.68 9.61 -21.37
CA LYS A 45 -1.12 8.69 -22.35
C LYS A 45 -0.26 7.64 -21.64
N GLN A 46 -0.67 6.38 -21.76
CA GLN A 46 0.13 5.25 -21.30
C GLN A 46 1.50 5.25 -21.99
N SER A 47 2.57 5.04 -21.21
CA SER A 47 3.93 4.94 -21.75
C SER A 47 4.10 3.72 -22.65
N GLU A 48 5.16 3.68 -23.46
CA GLU A 48 5.50 2.49 -24.26
C GLU A 48 5.80 1.27 -23.37
N LEU A 49 6.42 1.48 -22.21
CA LEU A 49 6.68 0.43 -21.23
C LEU A 49 5.37 -0.19 -20.77
N GLU A 50 4.47 0.63 -20.21
CA GLU A 50 3.18 0.16 -19.70
C GLU A 50 2.32 -0.44 -20.81
N ALA A 51 2.27 0.17 -22.00
CA ALA A 51 1.49 -0.33 -23.13
C ALA A 51 1.98 -1.71 -23.63
N SER A 52 3.21 -2.09 -23.33
CA SER A 52 3.72 -3.44 -23.63
C SER A 52 3.16 -4.50 -22.67
N TYR A 53 2.82 -4.12 -21.43
CA TYR A 53 2.39 -5.03 -20.36
C TYR A 53 0.92 -4.97 -20.03
N PHE A 54 0.25 -3.82 -20.29
CA PHE A 54 -1.11 -3.54 -19.85
C PHE A 54 -2.01 -3.09 -20.99
N SER A 55 -3.26 -3.54 -20.96
CA SER A 55 -4.33 -2.80 -21.61
C SER A 55 -4.47 -1.41 -20.94
N PRO A 56 -5.12 -0.40 -21.58
CA PRO A 56 -5.33 0.88 -20.92
C PRO A 56 -5.99 0.73 -19.55
N PRO A 57 -5.36 1.24 -18.46
CA PRO A 57 -5.90 1.09 -17.12
C PRO A 57 -7.23 1.80 -16.95
N ILE A 58 -8.15 1.19 -16.17
CA ILE A 58 -9.49 1.68 -15.90
C ILE A 58 -9.64 1.94 -14.41
N GLN A 59 -10.10 3.14 -14.03
CA GLN A 59 -10.43 3.45 -12.65
C GLN A 59 -11.71 2.71 -12.24
N VAL A 60 -11.68 1.97 -11.11
CA VAL A 60 -12.79 1.12 -10.65
C VAL A 60 -13.43 1.56 -9.34
N THR A 61 -12.96 2.64 -8.73
CA THR A 61 -13.55 3.25 -7.53
C THR A 61 -13.89 4.71 -7.76
N GLN A 62 -14.97 5.20 -7.10
CA GLN A 62 -15.42 6.59 -7.16
C GLN A 62 -16.26 6.95 -5.93
N GLY A 63 -16.55 8.25 -5.75
CA GLY A 63 -17.47 8.74 -4.70
C GLY A 63 -16.88 8.81 -3.30
N LEU A 64 -15.59 8.48 -3.14
CA LEU A 64 -14.83 8.59 -1.91
C LEU A 64 -13.80 9.71 -2.01
N THR A 65 -13.35 10.26 -0.90
CA THR A 65 -12.25 11.23 -0.88
C THR A 65 -10.98 10.62 -1.45
N LYS A 66 -10.71 9.34 -1.15
CA LYS A 66 -9.66 8.50 -1.74
C LYS A 66 -10.00 7.03 -1.48
N ALA A 67 -9.46 6.14 -2.31
CA ALA A 67 -9.54 4.70 -2.13
C ALA A 67 -8.19 4.05 -2.42
N GLY A 68 -7.95 2.87 -1.86
CA GLY A 68 -6.73 2.10 -2.08
C GLY A 68 -6.77 0.74 -1.41
N GLU A 69 -5.69 -0.02 -1.56
CA GLU A 69 -5.52 -1.35 -0.97
C GLU A 69 -6.73 -2.26 -1.21
N GLY A 70 -6.90 -2.64 -2.46
CA GLY A 70 -8.06 -3.46 -2.88
C GLY A 70 -7.66 -4.89 -3.19
N TYR A 71 -8.57 -5.83 -2.93
CA TYR A 71 -8.42 -7.25 -3.21
C TYR A 71 -9.64 -7.81 -3.91
N PHE A 72 -9.43 -8.78 -4.81
CA PHE A 72 -10.51 -9.52 -5.45
C PHE A 72 -11.08 -10.57 -4.51
N SER A 73 -12.38 -10.79 -4.59
CA SER A 73 -12.98 -12.01 -4.02
C SER A 73 -12.48 -13.25 -4.79
N PRO A 74 -12.39 -14.42 -4.14
CA PRO A 74 -11.92 -15.66 -4.79
C PRO A 74 -12.70 -16.03 -6.06
N ASP A 75 -13.99 -15.73 -6.12
CA ASP A 75 -14.85 -15.93 -7.28
C ASP A 75 -14.82 -14.79 -8.31
N SER A 76 -14.01 -13.75 -8.05
CA SER A 76 -13.84 -12.57 -8.91
C SER A 76 -15.12 -11.74 -9.16
N THR A 77 -16.17 -11.94 -8.36
CA THR A 77 -17.45 -11.23 -8.52
C THR A 77 -17.53 -9.93 -7.71
N ARG A 78 -16.58 -9.72 -6.80
CA ARG A 78 -16.51 -8.56 -5.92
C ARG A 78 -15.06 -8.12 -5.73
N ILE A 79 -14.89 -6.87 -5.31
CA ILE A 79 -13.66 -6.36 -4.73
C ILE A 79 -13.94 -5.80 -3.34
N CYS A 80 -12.97 -5.88 -2.44
CA CYS A 80 -12.95 -5.14 -1.19
C CYS A 80 -11.80 -4.13 -1.21
N TYR A 81 -11.92 -3.05 -0.46
CA TYR A 81 -10.90 -2.02 -0.38
C TYR A 81 -11.12 -1.08 0.79
N GLN A 82 -10.07 -0.36 1.16
CA GLN A 82 -10.18 0.74 2.08
C GLN A 82 -10.44 2.06 1.34
N GLY A 83 -11.34 2.88 1.86
CA GLY A 83 -11.68 4.17 1.30
C GLY A 83 -12.03 5.19 2.38
N VAL A 84 -11.78 6.47 2.11
CA VAL A 84 -12.12 7.57 3.02
C VAL A 84 -13.44 8.18 2.56
N PRO A 85 -14.52 8.06 3.36
CA PRO A 85 -15.80 8.68 3.04
C PRO A 85 -15.69 10.22 3.02
N GLN A 86 -16.57 10.85 2.26
CA GLN A 86 -16.68 12.31 2.25
C GLN A 86 -16.97 12.85 3.67
N GLY A 87 -16.16 13.80 4.15
CA GLY A 87 -16.33 14.43 5.45
C GLY A 87 -15.92 13.57 6.66
N TYR A 88 -15.37 12.37 6.45
CA TYR A 88 -14.85 11.51 7.50
C TYR A 88 -13.32 11.42 7.41
N PRO A 89 -12.58 11.35 8.54
CA PRO A 89 -11.12 11.49 8.51
C PRO A 89 -10.37 10.19 8.22
N PHE A 90 -10.96 9.03 8.49
CA PHE A 90 -10.28 7.75 8.47
C PHE A 90 -10.78 6.82 7.36
N TYR A 91 -9.94 5.87 6.96
CA TYR A 91 -10.34 4.79 6.08
C TYR A 91 -11.45 3.96 6.72
N GLN A 92 -12.34 3.48 5.86
CA GLN A 92 -13.38 2.49 6.14
C GLN A 92 -13.28 1.38 5.10
N ILE A 93 -13.74 0.18 5.43
CA ILE A 93 -13.74 -0.95 4.50
C ILE A 93 -15.05 -0.98 3.72
N PHE A 94 -14.88 -1.09 2.41
CA PHE A 94 -15.97 -1.21 1.44
C PHE A 94 -15.84 -2.50 0.64
N THR A 95 -16.93 -2.95 0.10
CA THR A 95 -17.02 -3.95 -0.98
C THR A 95 -17.95 -3.45 -2.07
N GLN A 96 -17.69 -3.87 -3.30
CA GLN A 96 -18.57 -3.59 -4.42
C GLN A 96 -18.60 -4.76 -5.40
N PRO A 97 -19.70 -4.97 -6.14
CA PRO A 97 -19.74 -5.88 -7.27
C PRO A 97 -18.65 -5.52 -8.29
N PHE A 98 -18.06 -6.53 -8.89
CA PHE A 98 -17.01 -6.35 -9.88
C PHE A 98 -17.17 -7.33 -11.04
N ASP A 99 -17.06 -6.82 -12.26
CA ASP A 99 -17.07 -7.62 -13.48
C ASP A 99 -15.74 -7.38 -14.24
N MET A 100 -14.90 -8.40 -14.30
CA MET A 100 -13.61 -8.31 -14.99
C MET A 100 -13.75 -8.12 -16.52
N GLN A 101 -14.89 -8.47 -17.11
CA GLN A 101 -15.15 -8.29 -18.55
C GLN A 101 -15.67 -6.88 -18.87
N SER A 102 -16.25 -6.20 -17.87
CA SER A 102 -16.75 -4.82 -18.01
C SER A 102 -16.41 -4.01 -16.77
N PRO A 103 -15.10 -3.81 -16.48
CA PRO A 103 -14.65 -3.15 -15.26
C PRO A 103 -15.08 -1.68 -15.26
N GLN A 104 -15.76 -1.27 -14.21
CA GLN A 104 -16.21 0.12 -14.01
C GLN A 104 -16.51 0.36 -12.53
N PRO A 105 -16.53 1.62 -12.08
CA PRO A 105 -16.99 1.96 -10.75
C PRO A 105 -18.47 1.54 -10.57
N THR A 106 -18.73 0.82 -9.47
CA THR A 106 -20.10 0.40 -9.10
C THR A 106 -20.44 0.95 -7.71
N SER A 107 -21.68 0.70 -7.25
CA SER A 107 -22.11 1.14 -5.92
C SER A 107 -21.38 0.38 -4.83
N ALA A 108 -20.64 1.10 -4.00
CA ALA A 108 -19.88 0.55 -2.88
C ALA A 108 -20.77 0.39 -1.64
N GLN A 109 -20.62 -0.73 -0.95
CA GLN A 109 -21.24 -1.00 0.34
C GLN A 109 -20.17 -0.96 1.42
N ARG A 110 -20.34 -0.10 2.46
CA ARG A 110 -19.47 -0.13 3.62
C ARG A 110 -19.74 -1.39 4.45
N ILE A 111 -18.66 -2.09 4.82
CA ILE A 111 -18.66 -3.30 5.66
C ILE A 111 -18.24 -2.98 7.09
N SER A 112 -17.27 -2.08 7.26
CA SER A 112 -16.80 -1.68 8.58
C SER A 112 -17.85 -0.87 9.38
N PRO A 113 -17.72 -0.78 10.72
CA PRO A 113 -18.72 -0.13 11.58
C PRO A 113 -19.02 1.34 11.28
N GLY A 114 -18.13 2.04 10.54
CA GLY A 114 -18.32 3.42 10.16
C GLY A 114 -17.74 4.42 11.14
N ARG A 115 -16.92 3.96 12.07
CA ARG A 115 -16.13 4.77 12.98
C ARG A 115 -14.78 4.12 13.23
N GLY A 116 -13.81 4.89 13.72
CA GLY A 116 -12.44 4.46 13.95
C GLY A 116 -11.65 4.30 12.65
N ARG A 117 -10.37 3.97 12.78
CA ARG A 117 -9.52 3.59 11.67
C ARG A 117 -9.82 2.15 11.29
N THR A 118 -10.03 1.87 9.99
CA THR A 118 -10.14 0.51 9.49
C THR A 118 -9.23 0.33 8.28
N THR A 119 -8.56 -0.83 8.19
CA THR A 119 -7.54 -1.08 7.17
C THR A 119 -7.39 -2.56 6.86
N CYS A 120 -6.65 -2.88 5.78
CA CYS A 120 -6.11 -4.21 5.48
C CYS A 120 -7.20 -5.30 5.42
N SER A 121 -8.19 -5.13 4.56
CA SER A 121 -9.24 -6.14 4.38
C SER A 121 -8.80 -7.28 3.47
N TYR A 122 -9.25 -8.51 3.74
CA TYR A 122 -8.95 -9.68 2.93
C TYR A 122 -10.08 -10.70 2.95
N PHE A 123 -10.48 -11.22 1.78
CA PHE A 123 -11.54 -12.24 1.68
C PHE A 123 -11.07 -13.61 2.18
N SER A 124 -11.97 -14.37 2.81
CA SER A 124 -11.74 -15.80 3.05
C SER A 124 -11.78 -16.58 1.74
N PRO A 125 -11.02 -17.70 1.62
CA PRO A 125 -11.00 -18.50 0.39
C PRO A 125 -12.34 -19.08 -0.02
N ASP A 126 -13.26 -19.29 0.93
CA ASP A 126 -14.63 -19.74 0.69
C ASP A 126 -15.60 -18.61 0.33
N ASN A 127 -15.11 -17.36 0.24
CA ASN A 127 -15.89 -16.17 -0.10
C ASN A 127 -16.98 -15.78 0.92
N GLN A 128 -16.99 -16.40 2.10
CA GLN A 128 -18.03 -16.18 3.12
C GLN A 128 -17.68 -15.07 4.10
N LYS A 129 -16.39 -14.78 4.30
CA LYS A 129 -15.95 -13.80 5.29
C LYS A 129 -15.03 -12.75 4.69
N LEU A 130 -14.98 -11.60 5.36
CA LEU A 130 -14.02 -10.53 5.11
C LEU A 130 -13.30 -10.20 6.41
N LEU A 131 -11.97 -10.34 6.44
CA LEU A 131 -11.14 -9.83 7.51
C LEU A 131 -10.91 -8.33 7.34
N PHE A 132 -10.72 -7.63 8.43
CA PHE A 132 -10.13 -6.28 8.46
C PHE A 132 -9.68 -5.92 9.87
N ALA A 133 -8.75 -4.97 9.97
CA ALA A 133 -8.37 -4.38 11.23
C ALA A 133 -9.21 -3.12 11.51
N SER A 134 -9.53 -2.87 12.79
CA SER A 134 -10.35 -1.71 13.17
C SER A 134 -10.14 -1.28 14.62
N SER A 135 -10.04 0.01 14.84
CA SER A 135 -10.01 0.64 16.19
C SER A 135 -11.38 1.17 16.65
N HIS A 136 -12.49 0.71 16.06
CA HIS A 136 -13.82 1.22 16.38
C HIS A 136 -14.29 1.00 17.82
N LEU A 137 -13.60 0.14 18.57
CA LEU A 137 -13.85 -0.12 20.01
C LEU A 137 -13.02 0.75 20.96
N ASP A 138 -12.17 1.65 20.44
CA ASP A 138 -11.47 2.63 21.28
C ASP A 138 -12.48 3.43 22.11
N PRO A 139 -12.39 3.41 23.46
CA PRO A 139 -13.30 4.16 24.34
C PRO A 139 -13.26 5.68 24.11
N ASN A 140 -12.17 6.20 23.55
CA ASN A 140 -11.97 7.62 23.25
C ASN A 140 -12.21 7.95 21.77
N MET A 141 -12.76 7.04 20.97
CA MET A 141 -12.86 7.18 19.51
C MET A 141 -13.51 8.50 19.07
N GLN A 142 -14.54 8.98 19.77
CA GLN A 142 -15.18 10.25 19.44
C GLN A 142 -14.18 11.42 19.52
N GLN A 143 -13.34 11.45 20.54
CA GLN A 143 -12.33 12.51 20.70
C GLN A 143 -11.24 12.39 19.60
N THR A 144 -10.84 11.18 19.25
CA THR A 144 -9.88 10.89 18.19
C THR A 144 -10.39 11.35 16.82
N GLU A 145 -11.66 11.06 16.52
CA GLU A 145 -12.33 11.50 15.29
C GLU A 145 -12.45 13.03 15.23
N ASP A 146 -12.92 13.68 16.29
CA ASP A 146 -13.06 15.14 16.35
C ASP A 146 -11.71 15.85 16.21
N ALA A 147 -10.66 15.34 16.84
CA ALA A 147 -9.31 15.86 16.72
C ALA A 147 -8.79 15.76 15.28
N ALA A 148 -8.99 14.62 14.62
CA ALA A 148 -8.58 14.41 13.22
C ALA A 148 -9.35 15.32 12.24
N ILE A 149 -10.66 15.50 12.45
CA ILE A 149 -11.49 16.41 11.65
C ILE A 149 -11.02 17.87 11.81
N ASN A 150 -10.75 18.30 13.04
CA ASN A 150 -10.28 19.65 13.30
C ASN A 150 -8.90 19.88 12.71
N GLN A 151 -8.00 18.91 12.84
CA GLN A 151 -6.67 18.97 12.24
C GLN A 151 -6.74 19.07 10.70
N ALA A 152 -7.62 18.29 10.06
CA ALA A 152 -7.81 18.37 8.60
C ALA A 152 -8.33 19.76 8.15
N LYS A 153 -9.23 20.38 8.94
CA LYS A 153 -9.72 21.76 8.70
C LYS A 153 -8.59 22.78 8.81
N GLU A 154 -7.77 22.71 9.87
CA GLU A 154 -6.62 23.60 10.06
C GLU A 154 -5.59 23.46 8.94
N ASP A 155 -5.28 22.23 8.54
CA ASP A 155 -4.35 21.96 7.43
C ASP A 155 -4.89 22.53 6.11
N ALA A 156 -6.18 22.37 5.84
CA ALA A 156 -6.81 22.96 4.64
C ALA A 156 -6.78 24.50 4.65
N GLN A 157 -7.03 25.14 5.80
CA GLN A 157 -7.00 26.59 5.96
C GLN A 157 -5.59 27.17 5.85
N SER A 158 -4.58 26.46 6.36
CA SER A 158 -3.17 26.90 6.34
C SER A 158 -2.42 26.49 5.08
N GLY A 159 -3.00 25.66 4.21
CA GLY A 159 -2.33 25.08 3.04
C GLY A 159 -1.24 24.07 3.40
N ARG A 160 -1.20 23.61 4.66
CA ARG A 160 -0.17 22.68 5.14
C ARG A 160 -0.42 21.30 4.57
N ARG A 161 0.61 20.72 3.93
CA ARG A 161 0.64 19.32 3.50
C ARG A 161 1.46 18.51 4.51
N ARG A 162 0.82 17.56 5.19
CA ARG A 162 1.52 16.62 6.07
C ARG A 162 2.09 15.46 5.26
N ARG A 163 3.28 15.00 5.63
CA ARG A 163 3.79 13.72 5.14
C ARG A 163 2.90 12.62 5.69
N TYR A 164 2.50 11.67 4.84
CA TYR A 164 1.80 10.46 5.28
C TYR A 164 2.69 9.69 6.27
N GLN A 165 2.10 9.25 7.35
CA GLN A 165 2.73 8.39 8.34
C GLN A 165 1.74 7.29 8.68
N TRP A 166 2.21 6.04 8.72
CA TRP A 166 1.39 4.93 9.19
C TRP A 166 1.14 5.10 10.69
N ASP A 167 -0.10 4.88 11.10
CA ASP A 167 -0.52 5.07 12.48
C ASP A 167 -0.78 3.69 13.11
N PHE A 168 0.10 3.27 14.01
CA PHE A 168 -0.06 2.06 14.82
C PHE A 168 -1.05 2.36 15.95
N ASP A 169 -2.35 2.29 15.62
CA ASP A 169 -3.42 2.57 16.58
C ASP A 169 -3.49 1.46 17.64
N PRO A 170 -3.25 1.75 18.93
CA PRO A 170 -3.18 0.74 19.99
C PRO A 170 -4.51 0.06 20.32
N TYR A 171 -5.58 0.49 19.71
CA TYR A 171 -6.90 -0.14 19.80
C TYR A 171 -7.31 -0.88 18.53
N SER A 172 -6.36 -1.09 17.63
CA SER A 172 -6.59 -1.83 16.38
C SER A 172 -6.64 -3.32 16.67
N ASP A 173 -7.77 -3.94 16.38
CA ASP A 173 -7.99 -5.37 16.45
C ASP A 173 -8.45 -5.93 15.11
N ILE A 174 -8.27 -7.22 14.91
CA ILE A 174 -8.74 -7.95 13.74
C ILE A 174 -10.17 -8.43 13.95
N PHE A 175 -10.99 -8.19 12.94
CA PHE A 175 -12.39 -8.60 12.88
C PHE A 175 -12.66 -9.43 11.64
N ALA A 176 -13.61 -10.37 11.74
CA ALA A 176 -14.17 -11.11 10.63
C ALA A 176 -15.65 -10.73 10.45
N PHE A 177 -15.99 -10.18 9.29
CA PHE A 177 -17.37 -9.95 8.88
C PHE A 177 -17.86 -11.15 8.09
N ASP A 178 -19.00 -11.71 8.48
CA ASP A 178 -19.67 -12.84 7.81
C ASP A 178 -20.75 -12.30 6.86
N PHE A 179 -20.67 -12.65 5.56
CA PHE A 179 -21.57 -12.13 4.54
C PHE A 179 -22.98 -12.67 4.61
N ASP A 180 -23.19 -13.87 5.16
CA ASP A 180 -24.50 -14.49 5.27
C ASP A 180 -25.28 -13.97 6.48
N SER A 181 -24.67 -14.06 7.67
CA SER A 181 -25.30 -13.62 8.92
C SER A 181 -25.22 -12.10 9.14
N LYS A 182 -24.38 -11.37 8.37
CA LYS A 182 -24.07 -9.95 8.55
C LYS A 182 -23.48 -9.63 9.93
N SER A 183 -22.90 -10.62 10.58
CA SER A 183 -22.31 -10.46 11.91
C SER A 183 -20.83 -10.09 11.83
N LEU A 184 -20.36 -9.37 12.83
CA LEU A 184 -18.95 -8.99 13.01
C LEU A 184 -18.40 -9.70 14.25
N THR A 185 -17.36 -10.51 14.08
CA THR A 185 -16.68 -11.23 15.16
C THR A 185 -15.30 -10.62 15.38
N ARG A 186 -14.96 -10.24 16.63
CA ARG A 186 -13.60 -9.84 17.01
C ARG A 186 -12.73 -11.07 17.18
N LEU A 187 -11.59 -11.12 16.48
CA LEU A 187 -10.64 -12.25 16.52
C LEU A 187 -9.47 -12.01 17.46
N THR A 188 -9.05 -10.75 17.61
CA THR A 188 -7.96 -10.37 18.54
C THR A 188 -8.44 -9.37 19.58
N ASN A 189 -7.76 -9.33 20.73
CA ASN A 189 -8.05 -8.41 21.82
C ASN A 189 -6.82 -8.14 22.71
N ALA A 190 -5.63 -8.42 22.23
CA ALA A 190 -4.41 -8.05 22.93
C ALA A 190 -4.27 -6.52 22.95
N PRO A 191 -3.69 -5.95 24.02
CA PRO A 191 -3.30 -4.53 23.97
C PRO A 191 -2.27 -4.30 22.86
N GLY A 192 -2.42 -3.20 22.12
CA GLY A 192 -1.52 -2.83 21.05
C GLY A 192 -2.18 -2.92 19.67
N TYR A 193 -1.35 -2.90 18.64
CA TYR A 193 -1.75 -2.92 17.23
C TYR A 193 -1.83 -4.35 16.70
N ASP A 194 -3.02 -4.81 16.35
CA ASP A 194 -3.27 -6.05 15.60
C ASP A 194 -3.90 -5.70 14.26
N ALA A 195 -3.20 -5.94 13.13
CA ALA A 195 -3.67 -5.57 11.80
C ALA A 195 -2.98 -6.35 10.66
N GLU A 196 -3.11 -5.87 9.42
CA GLU A 196 -2.42 -6.36 8.23
C GLU A 196 -2.59 -7.86 8.02
N CYS A 197 -3.84 -8.32 8.11
CA CYS A 197 -4.19 -9.73 8.17
C CYS A 197 -4.57 -10.31 6.80
N SER A 198 -4.17 -11.57 6.55
CA SER A 198 -4.60 -12.35 5.39
C SER A 198 -4.80 -13.83 5.73
N PHE A 199 -5.68 -14.51 4.99
CA PHE A 199 -5.90 -15.95 5.13
C PHE A 199 -4.82 -16.77 4.42
N SER A 200 -4.54 -17.97 4.95
CA SER A 200 -3.91 -19.06 4.19
C SER A 200 -4.85 -19.55 3.09
N ALA A 201 -4.30 -20.15 2.04
CA ALA A 201 -5.07 -20.64 0.89
C ALA A 201 -6.16 -21.68 1.26
N ASP A 202 -5.97 -22.43 2.35
CA ASP A 202 -6.94 -23.40 2.86
C ASP A 202 -7.95 -22.78 3.84
N GLY A 203 -7.82 -21.49 4.16
CA GLY A 203 -8.72 -20.74 5.04
C GLY A 203 -8.64 -21.09 6.52
N LYS A 204 -7.66 -21.92 6.95
CA LYS A 204 -7.58 -22.37 8.33
C LYS A 204 -6.72 -21.51 9.23
N THR A 205 -5.82 -20.73 8.63
CA THR A 205 -4.85 -19.91 9.34
C THR A 205 -4.94 -18.47 8.85
N ILE A 206 -4.74 -17.52 9.76
CA ILE A 206 -4.59 -16.11 9.48
C ILE A 206 -3.16 -15.71 9.85
N VAL A 207 -2.45 -15.07 8.93
CA VAL A 207 -1.20 -14.36 9.21
C VAL A 207 -1.51 -12.89 9.43
N PHE A 208 -0.87 -12.25 10.40
CA PHE A 208 -1.14 -10.86 10.76
C PHE A 208 0.06 -10.20 11.43
N VAL A 209 -0.02 -8.89 11.63
CA VAL A 209 0.97 -8.08 12.35
C VAL A 209 0.46 -7.76 13.74
N SER A 210 1.34 -7.84 14.74
CA SER A 210 1.05 -7.44 16.11
C SER A 210 2.28 -6.82 16.76
N ASP A 211 2.09 -5.78 17.58
CA ASP A 211 3.14 -5.17 18.41
C ASP A 211 3.05 -5.56 19.90
N ARG A 212 2.35 -6.68 20.19
CA ARG A 212 2.07 -7.16 21.56
C ARG A 212 3.30 -7.49 22.39
N ASP A 213 4.44 -7.70 21.77
CA ASP A 213 5.73 -7.99 22.41
C ASP A 213 6.74 -6.84 22.35
N GLY A 214 6.35 -5.69 21.75
CA GLY A 214 7.13 -4.45 21.84
C GLY A 214 7.33 -3.71 20.53
N ASP A 215 7.40 -4.42 19.39
CA ASP A 215 7.47 -3.88 18.03
C ASP A 215 6.62 -4.71 17.06
N PRO A 216 6.29 -4.19 15.87
CA PRO A 216 5.44 -4.90 14.92
C PRO A 216 6.14 -6.11 14.31
N ASP A 217 5.66 -7.30 14.66
CA ASP A 217 6.12 -8.59 14.20
C ASP A 217 5.01 -9.40 13.52
N ILE A 218 5.40 -10.44 12.78
CA ILE A 218 4.49 -11.35 12.10
C ILE A 218 4.03 -12.45 13.06
N PHE A 219 2.72 -12.63 13.14
CA PHE A 219 2.05 -13.66 13.95
C PHE A 219 1.14 -14.53 13.09
N LEU A 220 0.84 -15.71 13.58
CA LEU A 220 -0.22 -16.59 13.07
C LEU A 220 -1.29 -16.82 14.13
N MET A 221 -2.51 -17.09 13.68
CA MET A 221 -3.60 -17.62 14.48
C MET A 221 -4.47 -18.57 13.64
N ASN A 222 -5.28 -19.40 14.29
CA ASN A 222 -6.34 -20.14 13.63
C ASN A 222 -7.41 -19.15 13.09
N ALA A 223 -8.20 -19.57 12.11
CA ALA A 223 -9.26 -18.75 11.51
C ALA A 223 -10.36 -18.29 12.49
N ASP A 224 -10.45 -18.92 13.67
CA ASP A 224 -11.34 -18.54 14.77
C ASP A 224 -10.71 -17.58 15.79
N GLY A 225 -9.46 -17.13 15.58
CA GLY A 225 -8.69 -16.27 16.46
C GLY A 225 -7.91 -16.99 17.56
N SER A 226 -8.03 -18.31 17.68
CA SER A 226 -7.30 -19.11 18.68
C SER A 226 -5.87 -19.44 18.21
N GLY A 227 -5.03 -19.94 19.12
CA GLY A 227 -3.72 -20.51 18.79
C GLY A 227 -2.70 -19.50 18.27
N VAL A 228 -2.73 -18.27 18.77
CA VAL A 228 -1.80 -17.20 18.37
C VAL A 228 -0.35 -17.61 18.65
N ARG A 229 0.52 -17.51 17.65
CA ARG A 229 1.96 -17.73 17.75
C ARG A 229 2.75 -16.73 16.91
N GLN A 230 3.89 -16.30 17.42
CA GLN A 230 4.81 -15.41 16.76
C GLN A 230 5.69 -16.14 15.74
N LEU A 231 5.97 -15.49 14.60
CA LEU A 231 6.88 -16.01 13.57
C LEU A 231 8.19 -15.20 13.48
N THR A 232 8.12 -13.88 13.64
CA THR A 232 9.31 -13.01 13.63
C THR A 232 9.49 -12.38 15.01
N ASN A 233 10.74 -12.07 15.37
CA ASN A 233 11.11 -11.36 16.60
C ASN A 233 12.50 -10.73 16.37
N VAL A 234 12.55 -9.77 15.44
CA VAL A 234 13.77 -9.04 15.11
C VAL A 234 13.46 -7.56 15.22
N PRO A 235 14.27 -6.76 15.95
CA PRO A 235 13.97 -5.34 16.13
C PRO A 235 13.71 -4.61 14.82
N GLY A 236 12.61 -3.85 14.76
CA GLY A 236 12.16 -3.12 13.59
C GLY A 236 10.69 -3.40 13.28
N TYR A 237 10.27 -3.06 12.08
CA TYR A 237 8.93 -3.32 11.58
C TYR A 237 8.94 -4.49 10.61
N ASP A 238 8.18 -5.52 10.92
CA ASP A 238 7.82 -6.62 10.02
C ASP A 238 6.34 -6.57 9.73
N GLY A 239 5.94 -6.41 8.45
CA GLY A 239 4.53 -6.19 8.14
C GLY A 239 4.05 -6.61 6.76
N GLY A 240 2.74 -6.50 6.53
CA GLY A 240 2.06 -6.83 5.29
C GLY A 240 2.26 -8.25 4.81
N PRO A 241 2.02 -9.27 5.66
CA PRO A 241 2.31 -10.64 5.32
C PRO A 241 1.24 -11.27 4.43
N PHE A 242 1.69 -12.08 3.43
CA PHE A 242 0.82 -12.89 2.59
C PHE A 242 1.37 -14.29 2.39
N PHE A 243 0.52 -15.30 2.58
CA PHE A 243 0.86 -16.66 2.20
C PHE A 243 1.03 -16.80 0.68
N SER A 244 2.00 -17.61 0.27
CA SER A 244 2.09 -18.08 -1.11
C SER A 244 0.87 -18.95 -1.48
N PRO A 245 0.51 -19.08 -2.76
CA PRO A 245 -0.67 -19.87 -3.19
C PRO A 245 -0.64 -21.34 -2.72
N ASN A 246 0.55 -21.92 -2.54
CA ASN A 246 0.73 -23.28 -2.02
C ASN A 246 0.82 -23.36 -0.49
N GLY A 247 0.73 -22.23 0.22
CA GLY A 247 0.78 -22.13 1.67
C GLY A 247 2.14 -22.41 2.31
N LYS A 248 3.21 -22.64 1.53
CA LYS A 248 4.53 -23.02 2.07
C LYS A 248 5.39 -21.83 2.46
N TRP A 249 5.12 -20.65 1.90
CA TRP A 249 5.89 -19.45 2.08
C TRP A 249 5.01 -18.29 2.54
N ILE A 250 5.61 -17.35 3.24
CA ILE A 250 5.03 -16.06 3.60
C ILE A 250 5.97 -14.99 3.07
N THR A 251 5.46 -14.05 2.25
CA THR A 251 6.17 -12.82 1.92
C THR A 251 5.72 -11.70 2.84
N PHE A 252 6.62 -10.78 3.15
CA PHE A 252 6.36 -9.64 4.00
C PHE A 252 7.33 -8.50 3.68
N ARG A 253 7.15 -7.35 4.28
CA ARG A 253 8.10 -6.22 4.21
C ARG A 253 8.72 -5.98 5.59
N SER A 254 9.97 -5.52 5.60
CA SER A 254 10.73 -5.30 6.84
C SER A 254 11.70 -4.14 6.70
N ASP A 255 11.89 -3.38 7.77
CA ASP A 255 12.92 -2.34 7.89
C ASP A 255 14.06 -2.73 8.85
N ARG A 256 14.17 -4.02 9.19
CA ARG A 256 15.17 -4.57 10.11
C ARG A 256 16.62 -4.35 9.69
N ILE A 257 16.87 -4.09 8.39
CA ILE A 257 18.22 -3.83 7.85
C ILE A 257 18.58 -2.36 8.06
N GLU A 258 17.66 -1.46 7.74
CA GLU A 258 17.82 -0.01 7.91
C GLU A 258 16.45 0.59 8.21
N LYS A 259 16.32 1.27 9.35
CA LYS A 259 15.05 1.85 9.81
C LYS A 259 14.42 2.75 8.74
N ASP A 260 13.12 2.59 8.55
CA ASP A 260 12.29 3.29 7.55
C ASP A 260 12.63 2.94 6.08
N MET A 261 13.57 2.01 5.84
CA MET A 261 13.93 1.48 4.52
C MET A 261 13.38 0.06 4.38
N LEU A 262 12.15 -0.04 3.91
CA LEU A 262 11.45 -1.31 3.77
C LEU A 262 12.03 -2.14 2.63
N HIS A 263 12.26 -3.42 2.88
CA HIS A 263 12.63 -4.43 1.90
C HIS A 263 11.64 -5.59 1.89
N ILE A 264 11.52 -6.26 0.74
CA ILE A 264 10.70 -7.48 0.63
C ILE A 264 11.49 -8.64 1.20
N HIS A 265 10.85 -9.38 2.07
CA HIS A 265 11.34 -10.61 2.66
C HIS A 265 10.44 -11.79 2.31
N VAL A 266 10.99 -12.98 2.44
CA VAL A 266 10.25 -14.25 2.37
C VAL A 266 10.76 -15.18 3.47
N MET A 267 9.85 -15.95 4.07
CA MET A 267 10.16 -17.03 5.00
C MET A 267 9.25 -18.23 4.74
N ARG A 268 9.60 -19.39 5.25
CA ARG A 268 8.66 -20.53 5.28
C ARG A 268 7.49 -20.23 6.22
N SER A 269 6.36 -20.89 6.00
CA SER A 269 5.15 -20.68 6.81
C SER A 269 5.29 -21.18 8.28
N ASP A 270 6.38 -21.88 8.61
CA ASP A 270 6.77 -22.22 9.99
C ASP A 270 7.53 -21.09 10.70
N GLY A 271 7.96 -20.05 9.98
CA GLY A 271 8.76 -18.90 10.45
C GLY A 271 10.25 -19.03 10.18
N GLU A 272 10.71 -20.18 9.64
CA GLU A 272 12.12 -20.42 9.40
C GLU A 272 12.57 -19.98 7.98
N GLY A 273 13.86 -19.80 7.80
CA GLY A 273 14.47 -19.53 6.49
C GLY A 273 14.15 -18.14 5.96
N ASP A 274 14.06 -17.14 6.84
CA ASP A 274 13.91 -15.73 6.45
C ASP A 274 15.04 -15.28 5.53
N GLN A 275 14.65 -14.60 4.46
CA GLN A 275 15.55 -14.09 3.43
C GLN A 275 15.03 -12.77 2.87
N ALA A 276 15.90 -11.75 2.80
CA ALA A 276 15.63 -10.52 2.04
C ALA A 276 15.67 -10.82 0.54
N LEU A 277 14.67 -10.36 -0.20
CA LEU A 277 14.57 -10.48 -1.67
C LEU A 277 15.00 -9.21 -2.39
N THR A 278 15.01 -8.09 -1.70
CA THR A 278 15.41 -6.78 -2.21
C THR A 278 16.41 -6.14 -1.26
N ASP A 279 17.19 -5.21 -1.78
CA ASP A 279 18.25 -4.52 -1.05
C ASP A 279 18.43 -3.07 -1.51
N GLY A 280 19.47 -2.39 -0.99
CA GLY A 280 19.89 -1.08 -1.43
C GLY A 280 19.12 0.09 -0.82
N LYS A 281 19.21 1.25 -1.47
CA LYS A 281 18.58 2.51 -1.02
C LYS A 281 17.23 2.76 -1.71
N SER A 282 16.43 1.73 -1.80
CA SER A 282 15.08 1.80 -2.33
C SER A 282 14.11 1.29 -1.28
N VAL A 283 12.95 1.92 -1.20
CA VAL A 283 11.84 1.44 -0.36
C VAL A 283 11.01 0.48 -1.20
N GLN A 284 10.87 -0.75 -0.71
CA GLN A 284 10.14 -1.85 -1.36
C GLN A 284 9.06 -2.36 -0.41
N TRP A 285 7.80 -2.37 -0.84
CA TRP A 285 6.69 -2.74 0.03
C TRP A 285 5.48 -3.30 -0.74
N ALA A 286 4.46 -3.78 -0.03
CA ALA A 286 3.25 -4.39 -0.58
C ALA A 286 3.53 -5.54 -1.56
N PRO A 287 4.29 -6.58 -1.16
CA PRO A 287 4.48 -7.75 -1.99
C PRO A 287 3.19 -8.55 -2.15
N PHE A 288 2.97 -9.11 -3.35
CA PHE A 288 1.84 -10.00 -3.61
C PHE A 288 2.22 -11.13 -4.57
N TRP A 289 1.71 -12.33 -4.32
CA TRP A 289 1.98 -13.51 -5.12
C TRP A 289 1.10 -13.59 -6.36
N HIS A 290 1.66 -14.01 -7.48
CA HIS A 290 0.86 -14.44 -8.62
C HIS A 290 0.22 -15.81 -8.32
N PRO A 291 -1.09 -16.02 -8.60
CA PRO A 291 -1.79 -17.23 -8.14
C PRO A 291 -1.28 -18.53 -8.76
N THR A 292 -0.73 -18.52 -9.97
CA THR A 292 -0.37 -19.73 -10.72
C THR A 292 1.05 -19.75 -11.27
N LYS A 293 1.69 -18.59 -11.48
CA LYS A 293 3.06 -18.49 -11.96
C LYS A 293 4.03 -18.25 -10.80
N PRO A 294 5.30 -18.65 -10.90
CA PRO A 294 6.30 -18.36 -9.88
C PRO A 294 6.74 -16.88 -9.96
N TRP A 295 5.79 -15.98 -9.78
CA TRP A 295 5.99 -14.54 -9.83
C TRP A 295 5.53 -13.86 -8.54
N MET A 296 6.22 -12.80 -8.19
CA MET A 296 5.89 -11.89 -7.11
C MET A 296 5.92 -10.46 -7.63
N ILE A 297 4.91 -9.68 -7.29
CA ILE A 297 4.82 -8.25 -7.60
C ILE A 297 4.92 -7.43 -6.32
N TRP A 298 5.46 -6.22 -6.39
CA TRP A 298 5.49 -5.30 -5.26
C TRP A 298 5.58 -3.84 -5.72
N THR A 299 5.47 -2.94 -4.77
CA THR A 299 5.69 -1.49 -4.95
C THR A 299 7.13 -1.14 -4.61
N GLY A 300 7.80 -0.35 -5.44
CA GLY A 300 9.16 0.10 -5.18
C GLY A 300 9.41 1.55 -5.56
N ALA A 301 10.33 2.22 -4.84
CA ALA A 301 10.79 3.57 -5.15
C ALA A 301 12.26 3.74 -4.80
N ASP A 302 13.01 4.41 -5.67
CA ASP A 302 14.41 4.74 -5.43
C ASP A 302 14.51 5.98 -4.52
N HIS A 303 15.14 5.82 -3.37
CA HIS A 303 15.42 6.85 -2.37
C HIS A 303 16.90 7.22 -2.30
N SER A 304 17.72 6.78 -3.26
CA SER A 304 19.17 7.03 -3.27
C SER A 304 19.54 8.51 -3.45
N ASP A 305 18.68 9.29 -4.10
CA ASP A 305 18.88 10.72 -4.33
C ASP A 305 17.95 11.55 -3.44
N PRO A 306 18.45 12.17 -2.35
CA PRO A 306 17.65 12.93 -1.41
C PRO A 306 17.05 14.21 -2.00
N GLU A 307 17.57 14.70 -3.13
CA GLU A 307 17.09 15.91 -3.81
C GLU A 307 15.89 15.61 -4.73
N LYS A 308 15.66 14.34 -5.07
CA LYS A 308 14.53 13.92 -5.89
C LYS A 308 13.39 13.40 -5.04
N ARG A 309 12.17 13.75 -5.44
CA ARG A 309 10.98 13.09 -4.89
C ARG A 309 10.88 11.69 -5.50
N PRO A 310 10.92 10.61 -4.68
CA PRO A 310 10.77 9.27 -5.20
C PRO A 310 9.40 9.09 -5.86
N ASN A 311 9.34 8.42 -7.00
CA ASN A 311 8.10 7.92 -7.57
C ASN A 311 7.97 6.43 -7.24
N TYR A 312 6.76 5.99 -6.92
CA TYR A 312 6.48 4.60 -6.61
C TYR A 312 5.92 3.91 -7.84
N ASP A 313 6.55 2.80 -8.21
CA ASP A 313 6.21 2.00 -9.37
C ASP A 313 6.05 0.53 -8.99
N LEU A 314 5.46 -0.25 -9.89
CA LEU A 314 5.28 -1.68 -9.72
C LEU A 314 6.46 -2.45 -10.31
N TYR A 315 6.94 -3.46 -9.58
CA TYR A 315 8.03 -4.36 -9.96
C TYR A 315 7.56 -5.81 -9.90
N LEU A 316 8.03 -6.60 -10.85
CA LEU A 316 7.72 -8.03 -10.96
C LEU A 316 9.01 -8.84 -10.95
N MET A 317 9.06 -9.88 -10.11
CA MET A 317 10.15 -10.85 -10.05
C MET A 317 9.64 -12.24 -10.41
N ARG A 318 10.43 -12.99 -11.17
CA ARG A 318 10.29 -14.45 -11.24
C ARG A 318 11.18 -15.08 -10.19
N TYR A 319 10.67 -16.09 -9.49
CA TYR A 319 11.43 -16.86 -8.51
C TYR A 319 11.42 -18.36 -8.87
N SER A 320 12.24 -19.14 -8.20
CA SER A 320 12.18 -20.59 -8.18
C SER A 320 12.35 -21.11 -6.76
N VAL A 321 12.00 -22.37 -6.54
CA VAL A 321 12.16 -23.04 -5.23
C VAL A 321 12.86 -24.37 -5.47
N ASP A 322 13.93 -24.65 -4.71
CA ASP A 322 14.64 -25.92 -4.68
C ASP A 322 14.65 -26.46 -3.25
N GLY A 323 13.81 -27.47 -3.00
CA GLY A 323 13.56 -27.97 -1.64
C GLY A 323 12.99 -26.88 -0.73
N ASP A 324 13.73 -26.53 0.32
CA ASP A 324 13.41 -25.46 1.28
C ASP A 324 14.11 -24.14 0.96
N ASN A 325 14.75 -24.01 -0.21
CA ASN A 325 15.45 -22.81 -0.63
C ASN A 325 14.60 -22.00 -1.57
N PHE A 326 14.33 -20.75 -1.22
CA PHE A 326 13.73 -19.77 -2.13
C PHE A 326 14.83 -19.07 -2.93
N ILE A 327 14.71 -19.06 -4.26
CA ILE A 327 15.71 -18.52 -5.16
C ILE A 327 15.10 -17.34 -5.92
N PRO A 328 15.46 -16.08 -5.56
CA PRO A 328 15.04 -14.91 -6.30
C PRO A 328 15.65 -14.93 -7.70
N GLY A 329 14.91 -14.44 -8.66
CA GLY A 329 15.31 -14.42 -10.07
C GLY A 329 15.24 -13.03 -10.68
N PRO A 330 15.11 -12.93 -12.00
CA PRO A 330 15.11 -11.66 -12.70
C PRO A 330 13.91 -10.80 -12.28
N THR A 331 14.16 -9.49 -12.15
CA THR A 331 13.17 -8.48 -11.79
C THR A 331 13.03 -7.47 -12.93
N ILE A 332 11.82 -7.04 -13.22
CA ILE A 332 11.49 -5.97 -14.17
C ILE A 332 10.61 -4.91 -13.54
N ARG A 333 10.74 -3.66 -13.97
CA ARG A 333 9.81 -2.57 -13.66
C ARG A 333 8.62 -2.68 -14.61
N MET A 334 7.40 -2.55 -14.08
CA MET A 334 6.16 -2.69 -14.86
C MET A 334 5.49 -1.36 -15.18
N THR A 335 5.59 -0.37 -14.28
CA THR A 335 4.97 0.95 -14.47
C THR A 335 6.01 2.07 -14.40
N ASP A 336 5.71 3.20 -15.04
CA ASP A 336 6.54 4.40 -15.06
C ASP A 336 5.72 5.69 -15.15
N HIS A 337 4.44 5.62 -14.77
CA HIS A 337 3.55 6.77 -14.72
C HIS A 337 4.06 7.83 -13.71
N PRO A 338 3.93 9.16 -13.99
CA PRO A 338 4.35 10.22 -13.06
C PRO A 338 3.59 10.26 -11.72
N GLY A 339 2.38 9.67 -11.65
CA GLY A 339 1.66 9.42 -10.40
C GLY A 339 2.08 8.09 -9.79
N ALA A 340 2.03 8.01 -8.46
CA ALA A 340 2.41 6.78 -7.76
C ALA A 340 1.46 5.62 -8.10
N ASP A 341 2.06 4.44 -8.34
CA ASP A 341 1.41 3.16 -8.48
C ASP A 341 1.84 2.27 -7.31
N VAL A 342 0.90 1.83 -6.50
CA VAL A 342 1.18 1.13 -5.24
C VAL A 342 0.16 0.03 -4.96
N LEU A 343 0.50 -0.91 -4.06
CA LEU A 343 -0.41 -1.94 -3.57
C LEU A 343 -1.01 -2.82 -4.69
N PRO A 344 -0.16 -3.45 -5.52
CA PRO A 344 -0.62 -4.27 -6.63
C PRO A 344 -1.15 -5.62 -6.15
N VAL A 345 -2.23 -6.09 -6.76
CA VAL A 345 -2.77 -7.44 -6.53
C VAL A 345 -3.17 -8.08 -7.84
N PHE A 346 -2.82 -9.35 -8.02
CA PHE A 346 -3.30 -10.13 -9.15
C PHE A 346 -4.74 -10.60 -8.93
N SER A 347 -5.51 -10.70 -10.00
CA SER A 347 -6.79 -11.40 -9.98
C SER A 347 -6.61 -12.89 -9.71
N PRO A 348 -7.65 -13.61 -9.21
CA PRO A 348 -7.57 -15.05 -8.94
C PRO A 348 -7.19 -15.91 -10.16
N ASP A 349 -7.50 -15.47 -11.38
CA ASP A 349 -7.10 -16.14 -12.63
C ASP A 349 -5.69 -15.78 -13.09
N GLY A 350 -5.06 -14.77 -12.47
CA GLY A 350 -3.71 -14.31 -12.80
C GLY A 350 -3.58 -13.51 -14.09
N ASN A 351 -4.70 -13.16 -14.76
CA ASN A 351 -4.66 -12.47 -16.05
C ASN A 351 -4.87 -10.95 -15.94
N HIS A 352 -5.16 -10.46 -14.74
CA HIS A 352 -5.45 -9.06 -14.51
C HIS A 352 -4.69 -8.57 -13.28
N LEU A 353 -4.51 -7.25 -13.22
CA LEU A 353 -3.91 -6.56 -12.09
C LEU A 353 -4.86 -5.44 -11.62
N MET A 354 -4.98 -5.30 -10.31
CA MET A 354 -5.56 -4.13 -9.67
C MET A 354 -4.51 -3.49 -8.77
N TRP A 355 -4.45 -2.16 -8.75
CA TRP A 355 -3.52 -1.43 -7.90
C TRP A 355 -4.10 -0.09 -7.48
N THR A 356 -3.54 0.49 -6.45
CA THR A 356 -3.85 1.87 -6.04
C THR A 356 -2.97 2.82 -6.83
N ALA A 357 -3.58 3.85 -7.45
CA ALA A 357 -2.80 4.83 -8.20
C ALA A 357 -3.37 6.25 -8.12
N SER A 358 -2.48 7.23 -8.29
CA SER A 358 -2.79 8.65 -8.38
C SER A 358 -2.67 9.14 -9.82
N ARG A 359 -3.42 8.49 -10.74
CA ARG A 359 -3.37 8.69 -12.20
C ARG A 359 -4.39 9.69 -12.72
N SER A 360 -5.41 10.04 -11.93
CA SER A 360 -6.41 11.04 -12.30
C SER A 360 -5.86 12.46 -12.21
N SER A 361 -6.48 13.41 -12.93
CA SER A 361 -6.05 14.82 -12.99
C SER A 361 -6.02 15.52 -11.63
N ASP A 362 -6.82 15.07 -10.66
CA ASP A 362 -6.83 15.56 -9.29
C ASP A 362 -5.74 14.91 -8.40
N ARG A 363 -4.99 13.94 -8.94
CA ARG A 363 -3.94 13.19 -8.24
C ARG A 363 -4.44 12.51 -6.96
N VAL A 364 -5.72 12.19 -6.89
CA VAL A 364 -6.31 11.45 -5.77
C VAL A 364 -6.12 9.94 -6.00
N SER A 365 -5.74 9.23 -4.94
CA SER A 365 -5.58 7.78 -4.98
C SER A 365 -6.93 7.09 -5.17
N GLN A 366 -7.00 6.23 -6.19
CA GLN A 366 -8.13 5.37 -6.50
C GLN A 366 -7.62 3.97 -6.89
N LEU A 367 -8.52 2.99 -6.97
CA LEU A 367 -8.18 1.68 -7.53
C LEU A 367 -8.28 1.72 -9.06
N TRP A 368 -7.25 1.16 -9.68
CA TRP A 368 -7.12 1.00 -11.13
C TRP A 368 -6.99 -0.48 -11.47
N PHE A 369 -7.49 -0.86 -12.62
CA PHE A 369 -7.55 -2.24 -13.09
C PHE A 369 -7.08 -2.32 -14.53
N SER A 370 -6.37 -3.41 -14.88
CA SER A 370 -5.99 -3.69 -16.27
C SER A 370 -5.82 -5.19 -16.52
N THR A 371 -6.05 -5.59 -17.75
CA THR A 371 -5.59 -6.89 -18.25
C THR A 371 -4.09 -6.84 -18.49
N ILE A 372 -3.36 -7.91 -18.14
CA ILE A 372 -1.92 -8.00 -18.29
C ILE A 372 -1.55 -8.92 -19.46
N ASN A 373 -0.48 -8.55 -20.17
CA ASN A 373 0.12 -9.35 -21.23
C ASN A 373 1.17 -10.30 -20.65
N LEU A 374 0.74 -11.51 -20.28
CA LEU A 374 1.61 -12.51 -19.64
C LEU A 374 2.81 -12.90 -20.52
N ASP A 375 2.63 -12.97 -21.84
CA ASP A 375 3.71 -13.35 -22.76
C ASP A 375 4.79 -12.26 -22.84
N ALA A 376 4.39 -10.99 -22.85
CA ALA A 376 5.31 -9.87 -22.84
C ALA A 376 6.10 -9.80 -21.52
N LEU A 377 5.44 -10.05 -20.38
CA LEU A 377 6.09 -10.12 -19.08
C LEU A 377 7.11 -11.26 -19.02
N GLU A 378 6.73 -12.46 -19.48
CA GLU A 378 7.63 -13.63 -19.54
C GLU A 378 8.85 -13.36 -20.42
N LEU A 379 8.64 -12.75 -21.60
CA LEU A 379 9.74 -12.37 -22.51
C LEU A 379 10.69 -11.37 -21.83
N SER A 380 10.16 -10.37 -21.13
CA SER A 380 10.97 -9.36 -20.45
C SER A 380 11.76 -9.93 -19.28
N LEU A 381 11.16 -10.83 -18.48
CA LEU A 381 11.86 -11.56 -17.44
C LEU A 381 12.98 -12.46 -18.00
N ASN A 382 12.76 -13.11 -19.15
CA ASN A 382 13.80 -13.90 -19.81
C ASN A 382 14.97 -13.04 -20.31
N ARG A 383 14.69 -11.85 -20.85
CA ARG A 383 15.72 -10.88 -21.24
C ARG A 383 16.51 -10.37 -20.03
N ALA A 384 15.85 -10.05 -18.94
CA ALA A 384 16.50 -9.64 -17.70
C ALA A 384 17.41 -10.74 -17.15
N ALA A 385 16.96 -12.00 -17.17
CA ALA A 385 17.78 -13.15 -16.78
C ALA A 385 19.04 -13.29 -17.63
N ALA A 386 18.95 -13.11 -18.95
CA ALA A 386 20.09 -13.20 -19.85
C ALA A 386 21.13 -12.11 -19.61
N LEU A 387 20.71 -10.91 -19.21
CA LEU A 387 21.61 -9.79 -18.87
C LEU A 387 22.31 -9.97 -17.53
N SER A 388 21.75 -10.75 -16.62
CA SER A 388 22.31 -11.02 -15.27
C SER A 388 23.34 -12.16 -15.29
N LEU A 389 23.48 -12.91 -16.38
CA LEU A 389 24.51 -13.93 -16.50
C LEU A 389 25.89 -13.28 -16.72
N PRO A 390 26.96 -13.72 -16.00
CA PRO A 390 28.30 -13.23 -16.24
C PRO A 390 28.66 -13.50 -17.72
N GLN A 391 29.05 -12.46 -18.44
CA GLN A 391 29.60 -12.63 -19.77
C GLN A 391 30.87 -13.48 -19.62
N GLN A 392 30.82 -14.72 -20.12
CA GLN A 392 32.02 -15.54 -20.20
C GLN A 392 32.99 -14.82 -21.15
N GLN A 393 34.06 -14.28 -20.55
CA GLN A 393 35.20 -13.74 -21.27
C GLN A 393 36.10 -14.88 -21.79
#